data_f319cf9eed7106f393379bfe1b22cee0
#
_entry.id   f319cf9eed7106f393379bfe1b22cee0
#
_cell.length_a   1.000
_cell.length_b   1.000
_cell.length_c   1.000
_cell.angle_alpha   90.00
_cell.angle_beta   90.00
_cell.angle_gamma   90.00
#
_symmetry.space_group_name_H-M   'P 1'
#
loop_
_entity.id
_entity.type
_entity.pdbx_description
1 polymer ?
#
loop_
_entity_poly.entity_id
_entity_poly.type
_entity_poly.pdbx_seq_one_letter_code
_entity_poly.pdbx_strand_id
1 'polypeptide(L)'
;MNHRLSGAEKLYQFFFIVGISLFFPFSISQASEKGNPVLIPSGEFFMGTEDGTESELPIHKVYLKAFKIDRYEVTNLQFETFDLDHTRSAASACDQCPVTLVTWVEANNYCKHQGGRLPTEEEWERAARGPEEFSYSFGQKGDISKANYGNEFNAGAKPVHSFQPNGFGLYNMSGNVWEWVNDRLGKNYYRSAPEKNPQGPDAGSERVLRGGGWSFSDRGDFR
;
A
#
# COMPACT_ATOMS: atom_id res chain seq x y z
N MET A 1 25.83 -32.21 85.48
CA MET A 1 26.96 -32.87 84.77
C MET A 1 27.05 -32.24 83.41
N ASN A 2 27.83 -31.31 83.34
CA ASN A 2 28.97 -30.96 82.51
C ASN A 2 29.14 -31.70 81.18
N HIS A 3 29.14 -31.03 80.08
CA HIS A 3 30.22 -30.65 79.20
C HIS A 3 29.69 -29.86 77.99
N ARG A 4 30.00 -28.64 77.87
CA ARG A 4 31.07 -27.98 77.05
C ARG A 4 31.40 -28.77 75.78
N LEU A 5 31.38 -28.23 74.67
CA LEU A 5 31.73 -27.03 73.95
C LEU A 5 32.15 -27.45 72.58
N SER A 6 32.30 -26.78 71.66
CA SER A 6 32.78 -25.52 71.17
C SER A 6 32.90 -25.58 69.65
N GLY A 7 32.68 -24.53 69.07
CA GLY A 7 33.61 -24.12 68.07
C GLY A 7 33.09 -23.99 66.65
N ALA A 8 33.17 -22.81 66.23
CA ALA A 8 33.28 -22.36 64.83
C ALA A 8 31.98 -22.26 64.03
N GLU A 9 31.27 -21.20 64.32
CA GLU A 9 30.38 -20.57 63.36
C GLU A 9 31.20 -20.10 62.15
N LYS A 10 31.01 -20.78 61.03
CA LYS A 10 31.43 -20.26 59.74
C LYS A 10 30.34 -19.35 59.21
N LEU A 11 30.58 -18.04 59.31
CA LEU A 11 29.78 -17.00 58.69
C LEU A 11 29.85 -17.18 57.18
N TYR A 12 28.80 -17.75 56.56
CA TYR A 12 28.61 -17.66 55.12
C TYR A 12 27.93 -16.33 54.84
N GLN A 13 28.70 -15.32 54.40
CA GLN A 13 28.17 -14.13 53.80
C GLN A 13 27.58 -14.49 52.46
N PHE A 14 26.24 -14.54 52.39
CA PHE A 14 25.53 -14.56 51.13
C PHE A 14 25.56 -13.15 50.56
N PHE A 15 26.40 -12.93 49.53
CA PHE A 15 26.26 -11.77 48.67
C PHE A 15 25.00 -11.94 47.83
N PHE A 16 23.93 -11.24 48.19
CA PHE A 16 22.83 -11.01 47.30
C PHE A 16 23.29 -10.02 46.23
N ILE A 17 23.62 -10.54 45.04
CA ILE A 17 23.75 -9.71 43.84
C ILE A 17 22.31 -9.37 43.47
N VAL A 18 21.85 -8.20 43.87
CA VAL A 18 20.63 -7.60 43.32
C VAL A 18 20.95 -7.22 41.86
N GLY A 19 20.67 -8.14 40.94
CA GLY A 19 20.67 -7.84 39.53
C GLY A 19 19.56 -6.83 39.26
N ILE A 20 19.90 -5.56 39.19
CA ILE A 20 19.02 -4.55 38.62
C ILE A 20 18.93 -4.87 37.13
N SER A 21 17.93 -5.68 36.74
CA SER A 21 17.49 -5.74 35.36
C SER A 21 16.95 -4.37 35.00
N LEU A 22 17.79 -3.56 34.40
CA LEU A 22 17.37 -2.38 33.67
C LEU A 22 16.54 -2.89 32.49
N PHE A 23 15.24 -3.11 32.72
CA PHE A 23 14.27 -3.09 31.66
C PHE A 23 14.30 -1.70 31.07
N PHE A 24 15.14 -1.50 30.05
CA PHE A 24 14.90 -0.45 29.09
C PHE A 24 13.56 -0.83 28.42
N PRO A 25 12.52 -0.02 28.57
CA PRO A 25 11.39 -0.18 27.69
C PRO A 25 11.97 0.11 26.30
N PHE A 26 12.06 -0.93 25.49
CA PHE A 26 12.21 -0.77 24.05
C PHE A 26 10.91 -0.10 23.62
N SER A 27 10.83 1.20 23.80
CA SER A 27 9.86 2.02 23.10
C SER A 27 10.24 1.87 21.63
N ILE A 28 9.68 0.87 20.97
CA ILE A 28 9.49 0.92 19.54
C ILE A 28 8.60 2.14 19.37
N SER A 29 9.22 3.28 19.13
CA SER A 29 8.55 4.39 18.51
C SER A 29 8.02 3.83 17.21
N GLN A 30 6.76 3.38 17.21
CA GLN A 30 5.96 3.32 16.01
C GLN A 30 5.72 4.78 15.59
N ALA A 31 6.79 5.45 15.18
CA ALA A 31 6.65 6.51 14.24
C ALA A 31 5.89 5.89 13.09
N SER A 32 4.69 6.35 12.81
CA SER A 32 3.95 6.08 11.59
C SER A 32 4.97 6.28 10.47
N GLU A 33 5.51 5.18 9.93
CA GLU A 33 6.46 5.27 8.84
C GLU A 33 5.70 5.96 7.73
N LYS A 34 6.06 7.22 7.46
CA LYS A 34 5.63 7.91 6.23
C LYS A 34 5.85 6.91 5.11
N GLY A 35 4.82 6.63 4.33
CA GLY A 35 4.75 5.56 3.36
C GLY A 35 5.99 5.41 2.50
N ASN A 36 7.02 4.78 3.00
CA ASN A 36 8.32 4.44 2.40
C ASN A 36 8.35 4.56 0.86
N PRO A 37 8.38 5.77 0.28
CA PRO A 37 8.09 5.98 -1.13
C PRO A 37 9.20 5.43 -2.01
N VAL A 38 8.80 4.81 -3.12
CA VAL A 38 9.67 4.30 -4.17
C VAL A 38 9.81 5.36 -5.25
N LEU A 39 11.03 5.57 -5.74
CA LEU A 39 11.31 6.42 -6.88
C LEU A 39 11.06 5.62 -8.17
N ILE A 40 10.09 6.06 -8.96
CA ILE A 40 9.88 5.57 -10.32
C ILE A 40 10.69 6.46 -11.28
N PRO A 41 11.62 5.90 -12.06
CA PRO A 41 12.46 6.70 -12.95
C PRO A 41 11.64 7.29 -14.10
N SER A 42 12.11 8.44 -14.62
CA SER A 42 11.54 9.00 -15.84
C SER A 42 11.72 8.04 -17.02
N GLY A 43 10.75 8.07 -17.93
CA GLY A 43 10.82 7.25 -19.14
C GLY A 43 9.50 7.15 -19.86
N GLU A 44 9.54 6.50 -21.00
CA GLU A 44 8.40 6.16 -21.84
C GLU A 44 7.83 4.79 -21.44
N PHE A 45 6.55 4.58 -21.65
CA PHE A 45 5.88 3.28 -21.57
C PHE A 45 4.63 3.31 -22.44
N PHE A 46 4.07 2.13 -22.70
CA PHE A 46 2.78 2.00 -23.38
C PHE A 46 1.65 1.81 -22.38
N MET A 47 0.74 2.78 -22.33
CA MET A 47 -0.44 2.78 -21.49
C MET A 47 -1.66 2.25 -22.23
N GLY A 48 -2.54 1.56 -21.52
CA GLY A 48 -3.77 1.00 -22.07
C GLY A 48 -3.66 -0.47 -22.45
N THR A 49 -4.70 -1.01 -23.06
CA THR A 49 -4.81 -2.42 -23.44
C THR A 49 -5.66 -2.57 -24.70
N GLU A 50 -5.52 -3.68 -25.45
CA GLU A 50 -6.37 -4.00 -26.59
C GLU A 50 -7.68 -4.68 -26.18
N ASP A 51 -7.72 -5.29 -24.99
CA ASP A 51 -8.82 -6.10 -24.49
C ASP A 51 -9.67 -5.37 -23.43
N GLY A 52 -9.50 -4.06 -23.30
CA GLY A 52 -10.16 -3.25 -22.28
C GLY A 52 -11.47 -2.60 -22.71
N THR A 53 -11.97 -1.73 -21.85
CA THR A 53 -13.12 -0.88 -22.14
C THR A 53 -12.73 0.29 -23.05
N GLU A 54 -13.71 1.05 -23.55
CA GLU A 54 -13.43 2.24 -24.38
C GLU A 54 -12.51 3.26 -23.70
N SER A 55 -12.55 3.35 -22.37
CA SER A 55 -11.71 4.28 -21.60
C SER A 55 -10.26 3.84 -21.47
N GLU A 56 -9.94 2.59 -21.79
CA GLU A 56 -8.59 2.03 -21.78
C GLU A 56 -7.97 1.93 -23.19
N LEU A 57 -8.67 2.43 -24.20
CA LEU A 57 -8.28 2.40 -25.61
C LEU A 57 -8.05 3.79 -26.19
N PRO A 58 -7.13 3.90 -27.14
CA PRO A 58 -6.17 2.91 -27.64
C PRO A 58 -4.96 2.77 -26.72
N ILE A 59 -4.17 1.72 -26.92
CA ILE A 59 -2.78 1.71 -26.42
C ILE A 59 -2.07 2.92 -27.01
N HIS A 60 -1.41 3.68 -26.15
CA HIS A 60 -0.69 4.89 -26.57
C HIS A 60 0.58 5.08 -25.76
N LYS A 61 1.53 5.80 -26.35
CA LYS A 61 2.81 6.08 -25.72
C LYS A 61 2.70 7.25 -24.77
N VAL A 62 3.23 7.08 -23.55
CA VAL A 62 3.29 8.11 -22.51
C VAL A 62 4.70 8.25 -22.01
N TYR A 63 5.17 9.50 -21.86
CA TYR A 63 6.41 9.85 -21.18
C TYR A 63 6.08 10.48 -19.82
N LEU A 64 6.68 9.97 -18.75
CA LEU A 64 6.57 10.54 -17.41
C LEU A 64 7.95 11.01 -16.90
N LYS A 65 7.95 12.14 -16.21
CA LYS A 65 9.07 12.53 -15.36
C LYS A 65 9.18 11.55 -14.21
N ALA A 66 10.37 11.48 -13.57
CA ALA A 66 10.53 10.72 -12.35
C ALA A 66 9.59 11.23 -11.26
N PHE A 67 8.95 10.31 -10.52
CA PHE A 67 8.04 10.60 -9.42
C PHE A 67 8.26 9.62 -8.28
N LYS A 68 7.69 9.92 -7.11
CA LYS A 68 7.67 9.01 -5.97
C LYS A 68 6.25 8.56 -5.72
N ILE A 69 6.08 7.28 -5.41
CA ILE A 69 4.82 6.67 -5.03
C ILE A 69 5.03 5.82 -3.77
N ASP A 70 4.06 5.78 -2.88
CA ASP A 70 4.15 4.97 -1.67
C ASP A 70 4.23 3.49 -2.03
N ARG A 71 5.05 2.75 -1.29
CA ARG A 71 5.31 1.33 -1.51
C ARG A 71 4.08 0.45 -1.31
N TYR A 72 3.21 0.86 -0.41
CA TYR A 72 2.04 0.13 0.06
C TYR A 72 0.79 1.01 -0.06
N GLU A 73 -0.35 0.36 -0.15
CA GLU A 73 -1.64 1.00 0.13
C GLU A 73 -1.60 1.68 1.49
N VAL A 74 -2.33 2.77 1.66
CA VAL A 74 -2.46 3.44 2.98
C VAL A 74 -3.18 2.52 3.94
N THR A 75 -2.58 2.24 5.09
CA THR A 75 -3.17 1.36 6.11
C THR A 75 -4.22 2.09 6.97
N ASN A 76 -5.10 1.31 7.62
CA ASN A 76 -6.03 1.85 8.61
C ASN A 76 -5.29 2.66 9.68
N LEU A 77 -4.22 2.10 10.24
CA LEU A 77 -3.43 2.78 11.28
C LEU A 77 -2.87 4.12 10.81
N GLN A 78 -2.39 4.21 9.56
CA GLN A 78 -1.89 5.46 9.00
C GLN A 78 -3.00 6.47 8.78
N PHE A 79 -4.14 6.05 8.21
CA PHE A 79 -5.25 6.93 7.91
C PHE A 79 -5.89 7.49 9.18
N GLU A 80 -6.01 6.70 10.22
CA GLU A 80 -6.56 7.09 11.53
C GLU A 80 -5.72 8.14 12.25
N THR A 81 -4.44 8.34 11.89
CA THR A 81 -3.66 9.48 12.39
C THR A 81 -4.12 10.82 11.80
N PHE A 82 -4.80 10.79 10.67
CA PHE A 82 -5.36 11.95 9.97
C PHE A 82 -6.84 12.14 10.30
N ASP A 83 -7.61 11.07 10.32
CA ASP A 83 -9.04 11.05 10.61
C ASP A 83 -9.33 10.10 11.78
N LEU A 84 -9.42 10.67 12.99
CA LEU A 84 -9.65 9.93 14.24
C LEU A 84 -11.06 9.32 14.34
N ASP A 85 -11.99 9.79 13.53
CA ASP A 85 -13.39 9.33 13.52
C ASP A 85 -13.64 8.26 12.44
N HIS A 86 -12.59 7.89 11.66
CA HIS A 86 -12.70 6.87 10.63
C HIS A 86 -13.17 5.53 11.21
N THR A 87 -14.16 4.93 10.55
CA THR A 87 -14.67 3.61 10.94
C THR A 87 -14.20 2.54 9.98
N ARG A 88 -13.43 1.59 10.47
CA ARG A 88 -12.90 0.47 9.68
C ARG A 88 -14.02 -0.42 9.16
N SER A 89 -13.89 -0.85 7.91
CA SER A 89 -14.72 -1.94 7.36
C SER A 89 -14.40 -3.26 8.05
N ALA A 90 -15.42 -4.07 8.32
CA ALA A 90 -15.21 -5.44 8.81
C ALA A 90 -14.37 -6.30 7.84
N ALA A 91 -14.42 -5.99 6.53
CA ALA A 91 -13.63 -6.67 5.51
C ALA A 91 -12.16 -6.19 5.44
N SER A 92 -11.80 -5.12 6.17
CA SER A 92 -10.44 -4.57 6.23
C SER A 92 -10.17 -4.00 7.63
N ALA A 93 -10.24 -4.83 8.66
CA ALA A 93 -10.29 -4.37 10.05
C ALA A 93 -8.92 -4.28 10.75
N CYS A 94 -7.87 -4.90 10.22
CA CYS A 94 -6.57 -4.93 10.90
C CYS A 94 -5.80 -3.61 10.72
N ASP A 95 -4.84 -3.34 11.63
CA ASP A 95 -4.00 -2.12 11.59
C ASP A 95 -3.23 -1.98 10.28
N GLN A 96 -2.67 -3.09 9.79
CA GLN A 96 -1.87 -3.17 8.56
C GLN A 96 -2.71 -3.54 7.33
N CYS A 97 -4.03 -3.62 7.44
CA CYS A 97 -4.92 -3.74 6.31
C CYS A 97 -5.11 -2.37 5.65
N PRO A 98 -5.35 -2.32 4.32
CA PRO A 98 -5.58 -1.05 3.64
C PRO A 98 -6.83 -0.35 4.17
N VAL A 99 -6.80 0.97 4.24
CA VAL A 99 -7.99 1.76 4.54
C VAL A 99 -9.02 1.61 3.43
N THR A 100 -10.28 1.45 3.80
CA THR A 100 -11.41 1.32 2.87
C THR A 100 -12.55 2.23 3.28
N LEU A 101 -13.60 2.33 2.45
CA LEU A 101 -14.76 3.22 2.68
C LEU A 101 -14.39 4.69 2.72
N VAL A 102 -13.32 5.08 2.05
CA VAL A 102 -12.90 6.47 1.89
C VAL A 102 -13.33 7.02 0.54
N THR A 103 -13.81 8.23 0.54
CA THR A 103 -14.12 8.98 -0.68
C THR A 103 -12.85 9.50 -1.34
N TRP A 104 -12.92 9.90 -2.61
CA TRP A 104 -11.82 10.56 -3.31
C TRP A 104 -11.35 11.83 -2.57
N VAL A 105 -12.27 12.59 -1.98
CA VAL A 105 -11.95 13.83 -1.26
C VAL A 105 -11.12 13.53 0.00
N GLU A 106 -11.50 12.51 0.76
CA GLU A 106 -10.77 12.08 1.96
C GLU A 106 -9.39 11.56 1.60
N ALA A 107 -9.28 10.69 0.58
CA ALA A 107 -7.99 10.18 0.10
C ALA A 107 -7.07 11.32 -0.39
N ASN A 108 -7.59 12.27 -1.17
CA ASN A 108 -6.84 13.42 -1.65
C ASN A 108 -6.38 14.34 -0.50
N ASN A 109 -7.23 14.56 0.51
CA ASN A 109 -6.90 15.37 1.68
C ASN A 109 -5.84 14.67 2.56
N TYR A 110 -5.95 13.35 2.72
CA TYR A 110 -4.91 12.56 3.38
C TYR A 110 -3.55 12.73 2.68
N CYS A 111 -3.49 12.52 1.36
CA CYS A 111 -2.24 12.69 0.60
C CYS A 111 -1.66 14.10 0.77
N LYS A 112 -2.49 15.15 0.71
CA LYS A 112 -2.05 16.54 0.96
C LYS A 112 -1.51 16.73 2.39
N HIS A 113 -2.18 16.15 3.38
CA HIS A 113 -1.72 16.19 4.77
C HIS A 113 -0.34 15.55 4.93
N GLN A 114 -0.05 14.49 4.19
CA GLN A 114 1.25 13.83 4.15
C GLN A 114 2.31 14.59 3.33
N GLY A 115 1.93 15.70 2.68
CA GLY A 115 2.82 16.52 1.84
C GLY A 115 2.97 15.99 0.41
N GLY A 116 2.04 15.14 -0.03
CA GLY A 116 1.97 14.56 -1.37
C GLY A 116 0.65 14.86 -2.09
N ARG A 117 0.31 14.01 -3.03
CA ARG A 117 -0.92 14.01 -3.81
C ARG A 117 -1.30 12.60 -4.24
N LEU A 118 -2.52 12.39 -4.70
CA LEU A 118 -2.85 11.16 -5.44
C LEU A 118 -2.00 11.09 -6.72
N PRO A 119 -1.59 9.88 -7.16
CA PRO A 119 -0.92 9.70 -8.44
C PRO A 119 -1.88 10.04 -9.59
N THR A 120 -1.37 10.42 -10.76
CA THR A 120 -2.19 10.40 -11.97
C THR A 120 -2.43 8.97 -12.41
N GLU A 121 -3.40 8.74 -13.28
CA GLU A 121 -3.71 7.41 -13.79
C GLU A 121 -2.50 6.80 -14.51
N GLU A 122 -1.78 7.61 -15.28
CA GLU A 122 -0.57 7.19 -15.99
C GLU A 122 0.61 6.89 -15.04
N GLU A 123 0.76 7.66 -13.97
CA GLU A 123 1.76 7.38 -12.94
C GLU A 123 1.45 6.06 -12.24
N TRP A 124 0.17 5.84 -11.92
CA TRP A 124 -0.28 4.62 -11.30
C TRP A 124 -0.04 3.40 -12.21
N GLU A 125 -0.45 3.46 -13.50
CA GLU A 125 -0.31 2.34 -14.43
C GLU A 125 1.16 2.01 -14.70
N ARG A 126 2.02 3.03 -14.92
CA ARG A 126 3.46 2.80 -15.04
C ARG A 126 4.06 2.12 -13.81
N ALA A 127 3.66 2.57 -12.63
CA ALA A 127 4.09 1.99 -11.36
C ALA A 127 3.63 0.54 -11.22
N ALA A 128 2.39 0.23 -11.59
CA ALA A 128 1.81 -1.10 -11.52
C ALA A 128 2.47 -2.10 -12.48
N ARG A 129 2.74 -1.70 -13.72
CA ARG A 129 3.35 -2.55 -14.76
C ARG A 129 4.80 -2.95 -14.44
N GLY A 130 5.46 -2.19 -13.57
CA GLY A 130 6.88 -2.43 -13.26
C GLY A 130 7.82 -2.06 -14.42
N PRO A 131 9.13 -2.26 -14.23
CA PRO A 131 10.12 -2.01 -15.27
C PRO A 131 10.02 -3.00 -16.45
N GLU A 132 9.34 -4.13 -16.26
CA GLU A 132 9.10 -5.17 -17.27
C GLU A 132 7.88 -4.89 -18.15
N GLU A 133 7.07 -3.88 -17.81
CA GLU A 133 5.82 -3.51 -18.48
C GLU A 133 4.81 -4.67 -18.60
N PHE A 134 4.69 -5.47 -17.53
CA PHE A 134 3.72 -6.59 -17.49
C PHE A 134 2.26 -6.09 -17.47
N SER A 135 1.36 -6.98 -17.89
CA SER A 135 -0.09 -6.70 -17.83
C SER A 135 -0.62 -6.63 -16.39
N TYR A 136 0.00 -7.34 -15.46
CA TYR A 136 -0.32 -7.34 -14.02
C TYR A 136 0.93 -7.04 -13.21
N SER A 137 0.77 -6.50 -12.03
CA SER A 137 1.92 -6.16 -11.17
C SER A 137 2.79 -7.35 -10.80
N PHE A 138 2.25 -8.55 -10.88
CA PHE A 138 2.93 -9.82 -10.56
C PHE A 138 3.35 -10.63 -11.81
N GLY A 139 3.16 -10.13 -13.02
CA GLY A 139 3.59 -10.78 -14.26
C GLY A 139 2.63 -10.65 -15.43
N GLN A 140 2.92 -11.35 -16.54
CA GLN A 140 2.15 -11.25 -17.77
C GLN A 140 0.83 -12.06 -17.74
N LYS A 141 0.70 -13.03 -16.83
CA LYS A 141 -0.49 -13.89 -16.73
C LYS A 141 -1.12 -13.78 -15.35
N GLY A 142 -2.45 -13.78 -15.29
CA GLY A 142 -3.20 -13.83 -14.05
C GLY A 142 -2.87 -15.08 -13.22
N ASP A 143 -2.59 -14.89 -11.94
CA ASP A 143 -2.25 -15.95 -10.99
C ASP A 143 -2.76 -15.56 -9.59
N ILE A 144 -3.86 -16.21 -9.15
CA ILE A 144 -4.51 -15.93 -7.87
C ILE A 144 -3.63 -16.21 -6.64
N SER A 145 -2.53 -16.95 -6.81
CA SER A 145 -1.58 -17.19 -5.72
C SER A 145 -0.69 -15.98 -5.43
N LYS A 146 -0.66 -15.00 -6.33
CA LYS A 146 0.25 -13.85 -6.29
C LYS A 146 -0.40 -12.55 -5.88
N ALA A 147 -1.73 -12.51 -5.82
CA ALA A 147 -2.49 -11.32 -5.44
C ALA A 147 -3.84 -11.67 -4.82
N ASN A 148 -4.45 -10.75 -4.11
CA ASN A 148 -5.75 -10.93 -3.48
C ASN A 148 -6.87 -10.49 -4.43
N TYR A 149 -7.32 -11.41 -5.29
CA TYR A 149 -8.44 -11.17 -6.23
C TYR A 149 -9.22 -12.46 -6.52
N GLY A 150 -10.41 -12.34 -7.11
CA GLY A 150 -11.25 -13.48 -7.46
C GLY A 150 -11.74 -14.29 -6.26
N ASN A 151 -11.74 -13.69 -5.07
CA ASN A 151 -12.19 -14.32 -3.83
C ASN A 151 -13.67 -14.04 -3.57
N GLU A 152 -14.26 -14.77 -2.62
CA GLU A 152 -15.59 -14.43 -2.14
C GLU A 152 -15.59 -13.04 -1.47
N PHE A 153 -16.72 -12.35 -1.54
CA PHE A 153 -16.85 -10.98 -1.01
C PHE A 153 -16.46 -10.88 0.47
N ASN A 154 -16.73 -11.88 1.27
CA ASN A 154 -16.41 -11.95 2.69
C ASN A 154 -14.96 -12.32 3.02
N ALA A 155 -14.14 -12.65 2.01
CA ALA A 155 -12.73 -12.95 2.23
C ALA A 155 -11.93 -11.74 2.73
N GLY A 156 -12.33 -10.53 2.32
CA GLY A 156 -11.75 -9.27 2.77
C GLY A 156 -10.37 -8.94 2.23
N ALA A 157 -9.91 -7.74 2.55
CA ALA A 157 -8.58 -7.28 2.24
C ALA A 157 -7.52 -7.99 3.10
N LYS A 158 -6.31 -8.11 2.56
CA LYS A 158 -5.13 -8.64 3.26
C LYS A 158 -4.23 -7.50 3.71
N PRO A 159 -3.40 -7.70 4.75
CA PRO A 159 -2.36 -6.74 5.11
C PRO A 159 -1.52 -6.31 3.90
N VAL A 160 -1.17 -5.04 3.82
CA VAL A 160 -0.54 -4.41 2.65
C VAL A 160 0.79 -5.03 2.18
N HIS A 161 1.39 -5.90 2.97
CA HIS A 161 2.65 -6.60 2.66
C HIS A 161 2.47 -8.11 2.43
N SER A 162 1.23 -8.58 2.19
CA SER A 162 0.92 -10.03 2.13
C SER A 162 1.44 -10.75 0.90
N PHE A 163 1.75 -10.04 -0.17
CA PHE A 163 2.21 -10.62 -1.44
C PHE A 163 3.61 -10.11 -1.80
N GLN A 164 4.17 -10.62 -2.90
CA GLN A 164 5.46 -10.15 -3.39
C GLN A 164 5.31 -8.82 -4.15
N PRO A 165 6.27 -7.90 -4.04
CA PRO A 165 6.24 -6.65 -4.78
C PRO A 165 6.54 -6.89 -6.26
N ASN A 166 6.16 -5.92 -7.11
CA ASN A 166 6.57 -5.87 -8.50
C ASN A 166 8.06 -5.45 -8.67
N GLY A 167 8.55 -5.35 -9.89
CA GLY A 167 9.93 -5.01 -10.18
C GLY A 167 10.39 -3.63 -9.70
N PHE A 168 9.47 -2.69 -9.43
CA PHE A 168 9.77 -1.42 -8.77
C PHE A 168 9.74 -1.52 -7.23
N GLY A 169 9.33 -2.65 -6.68
CA GLY A 169 9.20 -2.84 -5.24
C GLY A 169 7.89 -2.33 -4.65
N LEU A 170 6.83 -2.21 -5.45
CA LEU A 170 5.48 -1.81 -5.05
C LEU A 170 4.60 -3.04 -4.82
N TYR A 171 3.78 -2.98 -3.81
CA TYR A 171 2.90 -4.07 -3.37
C TYR A 171 1.46 -3.83 -3.83
N ASN A 172 0.73 -4.91 -4.03
CA ASN A 172 -0.71 -4.97 -4.26
C ASN A 172 -1.26 -4.10 -5.40
N MET A 173 -0.40 -3.66 -6.33
CA MET A 173 -0.84 -2.89 -7.50
C MET A 173 -1.83 -3.64 -8.41
N SER A 174 -2.13 -4.90 -8.11
CA SER A 174 -3.18 -5.72 -8.75
C SER A 174 -3.92 -6.48 -7.66
N GLY A 175 -5.19 -6.16 -7.42
CA GLY A 175 -6.06 -6.76 -6.40
C GLY A 175 -5.96 -6.07 -5.04
N ASN A 176 -6.43 -6.73 -4.02
CA ASN A 176 -6.60 -6.29 -2.64
C ASN A 176 -7.69 -5.23 -2.51
N VAL A 177 -7.43 -3.95 -2.75
CA VAL A 177 -8.45 -2.89 -2.76
C VAL A 177 -8.31 -1.99 -3.98
N TRP A 178 -9.42 -1.40 -4.41
CA TRP A 178 -9.42 -0.34 -5.41
C TRP A 178 -8.71 0.90 -4.88
N GLU A 179 -7.92 1.54 -5.74
CA GLU A 179 -7.11 2.71 -5.42
C GLU A 179 -7.56 3.96 -6.18
N TRP A 180 -7.76 5.05 -5.46
CA TRP A 180 -8.07 6.34 -6.05
C TRP A 180 -6.84 6.93 -6.73
N VAL A 181 -7.03 7.42 -7.96
CA VAL A 181 -6.06 8.28 -8.64
C VAL A 181 -6.60 9.71 -8.76
N ASN A 182 -5.75 10.64 -9.18
CA ASN A 182 -6.13 12.05 -9.26
C ASN A 182 -7.17 12.34 -10.34
N ASP A 183 -7.22 11.52 -11.37
CA ASP A 183 -7.87 11.80 -12.64
C ASP A 183 -9.39 11.71 -12.56
N ARG A 184 -10.04 12.50 -13.40
CA ARG A 184 -11.44 12.33 -13.73
C ARG A 184 -11.58 11.29 -14.84
N LEU A 185 -12.66 10.55 -14.85
CA LEU A 185 -12.96 9.61 -15.94
C LEU A 185 -13.29 10.36 -17.23
N GLY A 186 -12.58 10.03 -18.29
CA GLY A 186 -12.84 10.54 -19.63
C GLY A 186 -12.84 9.42 -20.67
N LYS A 187 -14.02 8.97 -21.12
CA LYS A 187 -14.18 7.82 -22.01
C LYS A 187 -13.30 7.81 -23.26
N ASN A 188 -12.92 8.98 -23.76
CA ASN A 188 -12.09 9.12 -24.96
C ASN A 188 -10.75 9.81 -24.67
N TYR A 189 -10.38 9.96 -23.43
CA TYR A 189 -9.19 10.75 -23.04
C TYR A 189 -7.92 10.19 -23.68
N TYR A 190 -7.70 8.88 -23.66
CA TYR A 190 -6.51 8.23 -24.22
C TYR A 190 -6.28 8.55 -25.72
N ARG A 191 -7.35 8.84 -26.49
CA ARG A 191 -7.25 9.23 -27.91
C ARG A 191 -6.63 10.61 -28.14
N SER A 192 -6.67 11.47 -27.11
CA SER A 192 -6.26 12.87 -27.20
C SER A 192 -5.32 13.29 -26.08
N ALA A 193 -4.94 12.37 -25.19
CA ALA A 193 -4.03 12.65 -24.10
C ALA A 193 -2.67 13.15 -24.62
N PRO A 194 -2.08 14.16 -23.98
CA PRO A 194 -0.73 14.57 -24.33
C PRO A 194 0.26 13.44 -24.01
N GLU A 195 1.24 13.21 -24.90
CA GLU A 195 2.27 12.19 -24.67
C GLU A 195 3.12 12.44 -23.42
N LYS A 196 3.24 13.69 -22.95
CA LYS A 196 4.17 14.06 -21.87
C LYS A 196 3.43 14.49 -20.62
N ASN A 197 3.58 13.69 -19.56
CA ASN A 197 3.02 13.94 -18.22
C ASN A 197 1.52 14.32 -18.27
N PRO A 198 0.66 13.48 -18.86
CA PRO A 198 -0.78 13.74 -18.88
C PRO A 198 -1.30 13.89 -17.44
N GLN A 199 -2.41 14.61 -17.28
CA GLN A 199 -2.99 14.94 -15.97
C GLN A 199 -4.48 14.56 -15.89
N GLY A 200 -4.94 13.77 -16.84
CA GLY A 200 -6.36 13.46 -16.99
C GLY A 200 -7.19 14.60 -17.59
N PRO A 201 -8.48 14.36 -17.80
CA PRO A 201 -9.41 15.37 -18.30
C PRO A 201 -9.65 16.49 -17.30
N ASP A 202 -9.74 17.74 -17.78
CA ASP A 202 -10.05 18.92 -16.94
C ASP A 202 -11.47 18.85 -16.34
N ALA A 203 -12.39 18.13 -16.98
CA ALA A 203 -13.79 18.04 -16.56
C ALA A 203 -14.29 16.58 -16.56
N GLY A 204 -15.23 16.30 -15.68
CA GLY A 204 -15.87 14.99 -15.49
C GLY A 204 -16.50 14.91 -14.10
N SER A 205 -17.56 14.13 -13.96
CA SER A 205 -18.26 13.91 -12.69
C SER A 205 -17.72 12.75 -11.88
N GLU A 206 -17.02 11.84 -12.53
CA GLU A 206 -16.51 10.59 -11.96
C GLU A 206 -15.00 10.66 -11.79
N ARG A 207 -14.48 9.89 -10.83
CA ARG A 207 -13.04 9.73 -10.56
C ARG A 207 -12.62 8.31 -10.92
N VAL A 208 -11.39 8.18 -11.37
CA VAL A 208 -10.83 6.89 -11.75
C VAL A 208 -10.39 6.10 -10.51
N LEU A 209 -10.70 4.81 -10.53
CA LEU A 209 -10.19 3.79 -9.61
C LEU A 209 -9.34 2.80 -10.38
N ARG A 210 -8.28 2.30 -9.76
CA ARG A 210 -7.34 1.36 -10.37
C ARG A 210 -7.07 0.17 -9.45
N GLY A 211 -6.51 -0.92 -10.02
CA GLY A 211 -5.98 -2.05 -9.27
C GLY A 211 -6.94 -3.19 -9.01
N GLY A 212 -8.24 -2.95 -8.98
CA GLY A 212 -9.24 -3.97 -8.63
C GLY A 212 -9.30 -4.27 -7.14
N GLY A 213 -10.22 -5.10 -6.71
CA GLY A 213 -10.41 -5.49 -5.32
C GLY A 213 -10.50 -6.99 -5.12
N TRP A 214 -10.39 -7.46 -3.89
CA TRP A 214 -10.33 -8.90 -3.54
C TRP A 214 -11.49 -9.75 -4.08
N SER A 215 -12.70 -9.17 -4.24
CA SER A 215 -13.90 -9.90 -4.69
C SER A 215 -14.17 -9.78 -6.19
N PHE A 216 -13.32 -9.07 -6.92
CA PHE A 216 -13.46 -8.92 -8.37
C PHE A 216 -12.70 -10.05 -9.07
N SER A 217 -13.20 -10.47 -10.24
CA SER A 217 -12.62 -11.57 -11.01
C SER A 217 -12.43 -11.22 -12.49
N ASP A 218 -12.91 -10.06 -12.93
CA ASP A 218 -12.65 -9.58 -14.28
C ASP A 218 -11.17 -9.21 -14.41
N ARG A 219 -10.53 -9.77 -15.43
CA ARG A 219 -9.10 -9.55 -15.68
C ARG A 219 -8.77 -8.09 -16.04
N GLY A 220 -9.74 -7.35 -16.54
CA GLY A 220 -9.62 -5.93 -16.83
C GLY A 220 -9.39 -5.09 -15.58
N ASP A 221 -10.02 -5.46 -14.47
CA ASP A 221 -10.00 -4.69 -13.22
C ASP A 221 -8.63 -4.64 -12.54
N PHE A 222 -7.70 -5.56 -12.85
CA PHE A 222 -6.40 -5.73 -12.17
C PHE A 222 -5.19 -5.19 -12.94
N ARG A 223 -5.43 -4.41 -13.97
CA ARG A 223 -4.38 -3.85 -14.83
C ARG A 223 -4.12 -2.39 -14.54
#